data_1daf0ad44fe9f83e9f03333128bd0a52
#
_entry.id   1daf0ad44fe9f83e9f03333128bd0a52
#
_cell.length_a   1.000
_cell.length_b   1.000
_cell.length_c   1.000
_cell.angle_alpha   90.00
_cell.angle_beta   90.00
_cell.angle_gamma   90.00
#
_symmetry.space_group_name_H-M   'P 1'
#
loop_
_entity.id
_entity.type
_entity.pdbx_description
1 polymer ?
#
loop_
_entity_poly.entity_id
_entity_poly.type
_entity_poly.pdbx_seq_one_letter_code
_entity_poly.pdbx_strand_id
1 'polypeptide(L)'
;ACTLHSNMASNGSLECSNPLLNQLHHNFLWGLKSNFLDVPTDCPQRDERLGWTGDAQIFCRTATYLMNTYTFYKKWLHDLEVDQTPEGGVPHVVPNIEEGRTDGNWLLRQGPHSAAAWADAAIINPWTMYLMYGDKDILKKQYNSMKGWIDFMRAHAVDYIWNYKLQFGDWVALDAEEGSYFGATPNDLTCTAYYAYSTGLFVKMAHALGKEDVAAE
;
A
#
# COMPACT_ATOMS: atom_id res chain seq x y z
N ALA A 1 28.24 -5.01 15.62
CA ALA A 1 26.82 -4.83 15.27
C ALA A 1 26.41 -5.93 14.30
N CYS A 2 25.19 -6.44 14.41
CA CYS A 2 24.61 -7.43 13.49
C CYS A 2 23.46 -6.73 12.75
N THR A 3 23.46 -6.82 11.42
CA THR A 3 22.40 -6.28 10.58
C THR A 3 21.46 -7.41 10.21
N LEU A 4 20.15 -7.24 10.46
CA LEU A 4 19.11 -8.17 10.10
C LEU A 4 18.21 -7.53 9.03
N HIS A 5 17.90 -8.28 7.99
CA HIS A 5 16.92 -7.92 6.96
C HIS A 5 16.41 -9.18 6.25
N SER A 6 15.29 -9.09 5.55
CA SER A 6 14.80 -10.17 4.70
C SER A 6 15.82 -10.49 3.60
N ASN A 7 15.99 -11.79 3.31
CA ASN A 7 16.94 -12.24 2.29
C ASN A 7 16.37 -12.02 0.88
N MET A 8 16.70 -10.86 0.31
CA MET A 8 16.32 -10.47 -1.04
C MET A 8 17.57 -10.19 -1.87
N ALA A 9 17.59 -10.70 -3.11
CA ALA A 9 18.68 -10.42 -4.04
C ALA A 9 18.64 -8.97 -4.54
N SER A 10 19.80 -8.35 -4.74
CA SER A 10 19.87 -7.03 -5.37
C SER A 10 19.47 -7.12 -6.84
N ASN A 11 18.60 -6.21 -7.30
CA ASN A 11 18.14 -6.14 -8.69
C ASN A 11 18.86 -5.07 -9.52
N GLY A 12 19.36 -4.03 -8.87
CA GLY A 12 19.95 -2.91 -9.58
C GLY A 12 21.10 -2.26 -8.84
N SER A 13 21.89 -1.52 -9.60
CA SER A 13 22.94 -0.64 -9.08
C SER A 13 22.90 0.69 -9.84
N LEU A 14 23.27 1.75 -9.17
CA LEU A 14 23.45 3.08 -9.75
C LEU A 14 24.84 3.59 -9.41
N GLU A 15 25.58 3.98 -10.44
CA GLU A 15 26.84 4.71 -10.29
C GLU A 15 26.88 5.84 -11.33
N CYS A 16 27.18 7.05 -10.89
CA CYS A 16 27.31 8.21 -11.76
C CYS A 16 28.38 9.17 -11.24
N SER A 17 28.70 10.21 -12.02
CA SER A 17 29.72 11.21 -11.66
C SER A 17 29.32 12.12 -10.48
N ASN A 18 28.04 12.15 -10.10
CA ASN A 18 27.59 12.94 -8.96
C ASN A 18 27.59 12.11 -7.68
N PRO A 19 28.51 12.36 -6.72
CA PRO A 19 28.59 11.58 -5.49
C PRO A 19 27.36 11.67 -4.60
N LEU A 20 26.58 12.76 -4.66
CA LEU A 20 25.36 12.91 -3.87
C LEU A 20 24.25 11.95 -4.37
N LEU A 21 24.16 11.72 -5.67
CA LEU A 21 23.20 10.74 -6.22
C LEU A 21 23.61 9.31 -5.86
N ASN A 22 24.90 8.99 -5.89
CA ASN A 22 25.40 7.68 -5.45
C ASN A 22 25.09 7.45 -3.96
N GLN A 23 25.29 8.49 -3.13
CA GLN A 23 24.96 8.44 -1.70
C GLN A 23 23.45 8.30 -1.48
N LEU A 24 22.62 8.99 -2.25
CA LEU A 24 21.16 8.89 -2.18
C LEU A 24 20.68 7.46 -2.49
N HIS A 25 21.22 6.85 -3.56
CA HIS A 25 20.93 5.45 -3.91
C HIS A 25 21.34 4.48 -2.78
N HIS A 26 22.51 4.69 -2.20
CA HIS A 26 22.97 3.92 -1.05
C HIS A 26 22.02 4.04 0.15
N ASN A 27 21.54 5.25 0.44
CA ASN A 27 20.59 5.50 1.53
C ASN A 27 19.25 4.81 1.29
N PHE A 28 18.71 4.83 0.06
CA PHE A 28 17.50 4.09 -0.30
C PHE A 28 17.63 2.58 -0.07
N LEU A 29 18.78 2.01 -0.47
CA LEU A 29 19.03 0.59 -0.27
C LEU A 29 19.08 0.21 1.22
N TRP A 30 19.73 1.02 2.04
CA TRP A 30 19.78 0.78 3.48
C TRP A 30 18.45 1.07 4.17
N GLY A 31 17.71 2.08 3.72
CA GLY A 31 16.33 2.33 4.17
C GLY A 31 15.43 1.13 3.91
N LEU A 32 15.49 0.54 2.70
CA LEU A 32 14.76 -0.67 2.37
C LEU A 32 15.16 -1.84 3.29
N LYS A 33 16.45 -2.12 3.43
CA LYS A 33 16.94 -3.24 4.25
C LYS A 33 16.54 -3.11 5.71
N SER A 34 16.54 -1.90 6.26
CA SER A 34 16.20 -1.66 7.66
C SER A 34 14.71 -1.75 7.96
N ASN A 35 13.86 -1.55 6.94
CA ASN A 35 12.40 -1.60 7.06
C ASN A 35 11.80 -2.93 6.60
N PHE A 36 12.46 -3.65 5.68
CA PHE A 36 11.92 -4.89 5.13
C PHE A 36 12.44 -6.10 5.91
N LEU A 37 11.87 -6.32 7.07
CA LEU A 37 12.08 -7.49 7.90
C LEU A 37 10.73 -8.16 8.15
N ASP A 38 10.41 -9.17 7.34
CA ASP A 38 9.16 -9.91 7.30
C ASP A 38 7.94 -9.10 6.80
N VAL A 39 7.79 -7.84 7.21
CA VAL A 39 6.76 -6.90 6.73
C VAL A 39 7.41 -5.59 6.28
N PRO A 40 6.78 -4.83 5.37
CA PRO A 40 7.28 -3.52 4.94
C PRO A 40 6.93 -2.45 5.97
N THR A 41 7.78 -2.29 6.99
CA THR A 41 7.53 -1.30 8.05
C THR A 41 7.78 0.12 7.58
N ASP A 42 7.07 1.08 8.17
CA ASP A 42 7.21 2.51 7.92
C ASP A 42 8.52 3.10 8.44
N CYS A 43 8.98 2.62 9.59
CA CYS A 43 10.16 3.16 10.27
C CYS A 43 10.89 2.10 11.10
N PRO A 44 12.25 2.07 11.11
CA PRO A 44 13.00 1.12 11.95
C PRO A 44 13.46 1.71 13.28
N GLN A 45 13.37 3.04 13.50
CA GLN A 45 14.14 3.76 14.53
C GLN A 45 13.30 4.23 15.73
N ARG A 46 11.99 4.03 15.74
CA ARG A 46 11.09 4.44 16.83
C ARG A 46 10.10 3.36 17.19
N ASP A 47 9.35 3.55 18.28
CA ASP A 47 8.31 2.62 18.75
C ASP A 47 7.02 2.75 17.91
N GLU A 48 7.10 2.29 16.70
CA GLU A 48 6.04 2.13 15.71
C GLU A 48 6.33 0.84 14.94
N ARG A 49 7.13 0.88 13.88
CA ARG A 49 7.59 -0.29 13.10
C ARG A 49 6.42 -1.17 12.66
N LEU A 50 5.43 -0.54 12.05
CA LEU A 50 4.22 -1.18 11.58
C LEU A 50 4.20 -1.31 10.06
N GLY A 51 3.53 -2.34 9.57
CA GLY A 51 3.33 -2.56 8.14
C GLY A 51 2.24 -1.64 7.57
N TRP A 52 2.47 -0.33 7.59
CA TRP A 52 1.54 0.65 7.05
C TRP A 52 1.30 0.43 5.55
N THR A 53 0.05 0.26 5.19
CA THR A 53 -0.34 -0.08 3.82
C THR A 53 -0.10 1.09 2.84
N GLY A 54 -0.23 2.33 3.28
CA GLY A 54 0.09 3.51 2.48
C GLY A 54 1.57 3.58 2.10
N ASP A 55 2.46 3.40 3.06
CA ASP A 55 3.92 3.37 2.85
C ASP A 55 4.32 2.22 1.93
N ALA A 56 3.79 1.03 2.20
CA ALA A 56 4.03 -0.15 1.37
C ALA A 56 3.56 0.05 -0.07
N GLN A 57 2.41 0.71 -0.28
CA GLN A 57 1.86 1.00 -1.58
C GLN A 57 2.76 1.94 -2.39
N ILE A 58 3.16 3.07 -1.80
CA ILE A 58 4.00 4.08 -2.47
C ILE A 58 5.39 3.54 -2.77
N PHE A 59 6.01 2.84 -1.83
CA PHE A 59 7.38 2.38 -1.98
C PHE A 59 7.53 1.09 -2.81
N CYS A 60 6.45 0.33 -3.02
CA CYS A 60 6.46 -0.97 -3.68
C CYS A 60 7.25 -0.97 -4.98
N ARG A 61 6.98 -0.03 -5.88
CA ARG A 61 7.65 0.05 -7.18
C ARG A 61 9.14 0.38 -7.05
N THR A 62 9.49 1.31 -6.18
CA THR A 62 10.89 1.66 -5.90
C THR A 62 11.66 0.46 -5.35
N ALA A 63 11.05 -0.28 -4.42
CA ALA A 63 11.64 -1.46 -3.83
C ALA A 63 12.02 -2.51 -4.89
N THR A 64 11.20 -2.70 -5.94
CA THR A 64 11.48 -3.67 -7.01
C THR A 64 12.68 -3.31 -7.87
N TYR A 65 13.03 -2.04 -8.00
CA TYR A 65 14.26 -1.62 -8.70
C TYR A 65 15.51 -1.89 -7.87
N LEU A 66 15.39 -1.83 -6.56
CA LEU A 66 16.53 -2.01 -5.63
C LEU A 66 16.80 -3.49 -5.35
N MET A 67 15.76 -4.27 -5.11
CA MET A 67 15.85 -5.68 -4.72
C MET A 67 14.73 -6.52 -5.34
N ASN A 68 14.96 -7.83 -5.45
CA ASN A 68 13.92 -8.78 -5.83
C ASN A 68 12.95 -8.97 -4.64
N THR A 69 11.89 -8.19 -4.66
CA THR A 69 10.88 -8.15 -3.60
C THR A 69 9.65 -9.01 -3.88
N TYR A 70 9.67 -9.83 -4.94
CA TYR A 70 8.49 -10.60 -5.37
C TYR A 70 7.94 -11.50 -4.26
N THR A 71 8.79 -12.35 -3.67
CA THR A 71 8.36 -13.28 -2.61
C THR A 71 7.99 -12.57 -1.33
N PHE A 72 8.65 -11.45 -1.03
CA PHE A 72 8.36 -10.60 0.11
C PHE A 72 6.95 -10.00 0.02
N TYR A 73 6.63 -9.32 -1.08
CA TYR A 73 5.29 -8.74 -1.29
C TYR A 73 4.23 -9.81 -1.48
N LYS A 74 4.56 -10.95 -2.10
CA LYS A 74 3.60 -12.06 -2.23
C LYS A 74 3.17 -12.63 -0.88
N LYS A 75 4.09 -12.72 0.09
CA LYS A 75 3.78 -13.12 1.47
C LYS A 75 2.93 -12.04 2.15
N TRP A 76 3.37 -10.78 2.11
CA TRP A 76 2.68 -9.69 2.76
C TRP A 76 1.27 -9.42 2.19
N LEU A 77 1.07 -9.58 0.89
CA LEU A 77 -0.25 -9.49 0.27
C LEU A 77 -1.19 -10.62 0.69
N HIS A 78 -0.65 -11.80 1.04
CA HIS A 78 -1.45 -12.85 1.66
C HIS A 78 -1.87 -12.46 3.09
N ASP A 79 -0.98 -11.86 3.86
CA ASP A 79 -1.33 -11.33 5.19
C ASP A 79 -2.43 -10.26 5.07
N LEU A 80 -2.32 -9.35 4.09
CA LEU A 80 -3.35 -8.34 3.81
C LEU A 80 -4.71 -8.97 3.49
N GLU A 81 -4.74 -10.01 2.64
CA GLU A 81 -5.95 -10.74 2.30
C GLU A 81 -6.61 -11.39 3.52
N VAL A 82 -5.79 -11.96 4.42
CA VAL A 82 -6.28 -12.60 5.67
C VAL A 82 -6.85 -11.56 6.64
N ASP A 83 -6.23 -10.38 6.71
CA ASP A 83 -6.64 -9.29 7.61
C ASP A 83 -7.77 -8.42 7.03
N GLN A 84 -8.15 -8.62 5.76
CA GLN A 84 -9.23 -7.88 5.12
C GLN A 84 -10.56 -8.20 5.80
N THR A 85 -11.39 -7.18 6.03
CA THR A 85 -12.70 -7.42 6.67
C THR A 85 -13.61 -8.28 5.79
N PRO A 86 -14.60 -8.99 6.38
CA PRO A 86 -15.54 -9.79 5.59
C PRO A 86 -16.28 -8.99 4.51
N GLU A 87 -16.48 -7.70 4.71
CA GLU A 87 -17.09 -6.78 3.75
C GLU A 87 -16.12 -6.26 2.69
N GLY A 88 -14.83 -6.55 2.81
CA GLY A 88 -13.79 -6.16 1.85
C GLY A 88 -12.98 -4.93 2.25
N GLY A 89 -13.18 -4.36 3.44
CA GLY A 89 -12.37 -3.25 3.96
C GLY A 89 -10.92 -3.67 4.23
N VAL A 90 -9.96 -2.82 3.91
CA VAL A 90 -8.52 -3.11 4.05
C VAL A 90 -7.95 -2.35 5.24
N PRO A 91 -7.26 -3.03 6.19
CA PRO A 91 -6.63 -2.39 7.34
C PRO A 91 -5.59 -1.35 6.95
N HIS A 92 -5.35 -0.36 7.82
CA HIS A 92 -4.28 0.61 7.62
C HIS A 92 -2.90 0.02 7.85
N VAL A 93 -2.82 -1.02 8.68
CA VAL A 93 -1.59 -1.72 9.07
C VAL A 93 -1.79 -3.22 8.84
N VAL A 94 -0.78 -3.87 8.28
CA VAL A 94 -0.78 -5.34 8.04
C VAL A 94 0.55 -5.92 8.54
N PRO A 95 0.53 -6.88 9.47
CA PRO A 95 -0.64 -7.48 10.15
C PRO A 95 -1.47 -6.47 10.94
N ASN A 96 -2.80 -6.70 11.00
CA ASN A 96 -3.73 -5.81 11.69
C ASN A 96 -3.65 -5.96 13.21
N ILE A 97 -2.77 -5.21 13.84
CA ILE A 97 -2.59 -5.20 15.30
C ILE A 97 -3.52 -4.22 16.03
N GLU A 98 -4.28 -3.42 15.30
CA GLU A 98 -5.18 -2.40 15.86
C GLU A 98 -6.60 -2.96 16.11
N GLU A 99 -6.92 -4.11 15.53
CA GLU A 99 -8.24 -4.72 15.70
C GLU A 99 -8.47 -5.13 17.17
N GLY A 100 -9.60 -4.68 17.72
CA GLY A 100 -9.98 -5.01 19.09
C GLY A 100 -9.21 -4.24 20.19
N ARG A 101 -8.23 -3.40 19.87
CA ARG A 101 -7.49 -2.61 20.86
C ARG A 101 -8.33 -1.48 21.41
N THR A 102 -8.34 -1.35 22.72
CA THR A 102 -8.97 -0.23 23.45
C THR A 102 -7.98 0.85 23.87
N ASP A 103 -6.68 0.51 23.85
CA ASP A 103 -5.54 1.34 24.24
C ASP A 103 -4.74 1.89 23.05
N GLY A 104 -5.16 1.57 21.84
CA GLY A 104 -4.52 2.01 20.59
C GLY A 104 -4.68 3.49 20.28
N ASN A 105 -4.09 3.93 19.19
CA ASN A 105 -4.17 5.32 18.72
C ASN A 105 -5.63 5.74 18.54
N TRP A 106 -6.04 6.82 19.24
CA TRP A 106 -7.40 7.34 19.19
C TRP A 106 -7.88 7.66 17.76
N LEU A 107 -6.97 8.10 16.89
CA LEU A 107 -7.26 8.41 15.49
C LEU A 107 -7.69 7.15 14.74
N LEU A 108 -6.95 6.04 14.89
CA LEU A 108 -7.24 4.77 14.22
C LEU A 108 -8.55 4.14 14.70
N ARG A 109 -8.96 4.41 15.94
CA ARG A 109 -10.25 3.95 16.46
C ARG A 109 -11.47 4.60 15.81
N GLN A 110 -11.31 5.76 15.14
CA GLN A 110 -12.38 6.41 14.39
C GLN A 110 -12.65 5.74 13.05
N GLY A 111 -11.68 4.99 12.53
CA GLY A 111 -11.80 4.21 11.31
C GLY A 111 -10.57 3.31 11.17
N PRO A 112 -10.65 2.04 11.61
CA PRO A 112 -9.49 1.15 11.69
C PRO A 112 -9.04 0.61 10.33
N HIS A 113 -9.77 0.91 9.27
CA HIS A 113 -9.52 0.41 7.91
C HIS A 113 -10.08 1.35 6.85
N SER A 114 -9.70 1.10 5.60
CA SER A 114 -10.32 1.65 4.38
C SER A 114 -10.04 3.13 4.11
N ALA A 115 -8.93 3.68 4.61
CA ALA A 115 -8.48 4.97 4.11
C ALA A 115 -7.93 4.84 2.68
N ALA A 116 -8.34 5.77 1.81
CA ALA A 116 -7.81 5.87 0.44
C ALA A 116 -6.29 6.03 0.45
N ALA A 117 -5.62 5.61 -0.59
CA ALA A 117 -4.18 5.44 -0.74
C ALA A 117 -3.59 4.30 0.12
N TRP A 118 -3.98 4.17 1.38
CA TRP A 118 -3.56 3.06 2.26
C TRP A 118 -4.20 1.73 1.82
N ALA A 119 -5.51 1.65 1.83
CA ALA A 119 -6.26 0.46 1.44
C ALA A 119 -6.06 0.05 -0.03
N ASP A 120 -5.71 1.01 -0.88
CA ASP A 120 -5.41 0.79 -2.30
C ASP A 120 -4.14 -0.05 -2.52
N ALA A 121 -3.37 -0.35 -1.47
CA ALA A 121 -2.32 -1.37 -1.49
C ALA A 121 -2.84 -2.72 -1.99
N ALA A 122 -4.10 -3.08 -1.69
CA ALA A 122 -4.74 -4.29 -2.19
C ALA A 122 -4.84 -4.36 -3.73
N ILE A 123 -4.78 -3.22 -4.42
CA ILE A 123 -4.83 -3.10 -5.89
C ILE A 123 -3.46 -2.77 -6.47
N ILE A 124 -2.82 -1.73 -5.94
CA ILE A 124 -1.61 -1.16 -6.54
C ILE A 124 -0.41 -2.10 -6.40
N ASN A 125 -0.28 -2.79 -5.28
CA ASN A 125 0.85 -3.69 -5.06
C ASN A 125 0.78 -4.95 -5.94
N PRO A 126 -0.35 -5.69 -6.05
CA PRO A 126 -0.46 -6.80 -7.00
C PRO A 126 -0.22 -6.37 -8.45
N TRP A 127 -0.75 -5.21 -8.86
CA TRP A 127 -0.52 -4.66 -10.19
C TRP A 127 0.95 -4.36 -10.43
N THR A 128 1.63 -3.73 -9.46
CA THR A 128 3.07 -3.44 -9.53
C THR A 128 3.87 -4.72 -9.65
N MET A 129 3.58 -5.74 -8.83
CA MET A 129 4.25 -7.03 -8.91
C MET A 129 4.07 -7.70 -10.28
N TYR A 130 2.86 -7.67 -10.82
CA TYR A 130 2.59 -8.18 -12.16
C TYR A 130 3.40 -7.44 -13.24
N LEU A 131 3.41 -6.11 -13.21
CA LEU A 131 4.17 -5.32 -14.19
C LEU A 131 5.68 -5.57 -14.12
N MET A 132 6.22 -5.73 -12.91
CA MET A 132 7.67 -5.84 -12.70
C MET A 132 8.20 -7.26 -12.94
N TYR A 133 7.38 -8.28 -12.67
CA TYR A 133 7.83 -9.69 -12.75
C TYR A 133 7.11 -10.53 -13.81
N GLY A 134 6.08 -10.02 -14.45
CA GLY A 134 5.33 -10.71 -15.52
C GLY A 134 4.48 -11.89 -15.05
N ASP A 135 4.40 -12.14 -13.74
CA ASP A 135 3.71 -13.30 -13.19
C ASP A 135 2.23 -12.99 -12.91
N LYS A 136 1.34 -13.58 -13.71
CA LYS A 136 -0.11 -13.45 -13.56
C LYS A 136 -0.67 -14.20 -12.34
N ASP A 137 0.09 -15.11 -11.74
CA ASP A 137 -0.41 -15.89 -10.60
C ASP A 137 -0.66 -15.01 -9.37
N ILE A 138 0.08 -13.91 -9.23
CA ILE A 138 -0.20 -12.97 -8.16
C ILE A 138 -1.57 -12.32 -8.31
N LEU A 139 -1.97 -11.95 -9.56
CA LEU A 139 -3.29 -11.40 -9.84
C LEU A 139 -4.40 -12.42 -9.59
N LYS A 140 -4.17 -13.69 -9.95
CA LYS A 140 -5.14 -14.77 -9.69
C LYS A 140 -5.34 -14.99 -8.19
N LYS A 141 -4.24 -15.04 -7.42
CA LYS A 141 -4.27 -15.27 -5.98
C LYS A 141 -4.93 -14.12 -5.22
N GLN A 142 -4.63 -12.90 -5.62
CA GLN A 142 -5.17 -11.70 -4.98
C GLN A 142 -6.54 -11.25 -5.52
N TYR A 143 -7.10 -11.99 -6.49
CA TYR A 143 -8.33 -11.57 -7.18
C TYR A 143 -9.48 -11.28 -6.22
N ASN A 144 -9.73 -12.15 -5.25
CA ASN A 144 -10.83 -11.99 -4.31
C ASN A 144 -10.62 -10.78 -3.38
N SER A 145 -9.40 -10.59 -2.89
CA SER A 145 -9.03 -9.43 -2.08
C SER A 145 -9.20 -8.13 -2.86
N MET A 146 -8.70 -8.09 -4.10
CA MET A 146 -8.85 -6.93 -5.00
C MET A 146 -10.32 -6.60 -5.27
N LYS A 147 -11.11 -7.62 -5.64
CA LYS A 147 -12.54 -7.45 -5.89
C LYS A 147 -13.28 -6.99 -4.64
N GLY A 148 -12.97 -7.58 -3.49
CA GLY A 148 -13.55 -7.19 -2.20
C GLY A 148 -13.34 -5.70 -1.90
N TRP A 149 -12.14 -5.18 -2.14
CA TRP A 149 -11.86 -3.76 -1.95
C TRP A 149 -12.65 -2.86 -2.92
N ILE A 150 -12.72 -3.21 -4.21
CA ILE A 150 -13.53 -2.45 -5.18
C ILE A 150 -15.02 -2.48 -4.83
N ASP A 151 -15.54 -3.65 -4.47
CA ASP A 151 -16.94 -3.81 -4.07
C ASP A 151 -17.26 -3.01 -2.79
N PHE A 152 -16.33 -2.99 -1.83
CA PHE A 152 -16.44 -2.20 -0.61
C PHE A 152 -16.53 -0.70 -0.91
N MET A 153 -15.63 -0.17 -1.74
CA MET A 153 -15.69 1.25 -2.15
C MET A 153 -17.02 1.55 -2.85
N ARG A 154 -17.45 0.71 -3.79
CA ARG A 154 -18.71 0.88 -4.52
C ARG A 154 -19.93 0.87 -3.59
N ALA A 155 -19.96 0.00 -2.60
CA ALA A 155 -21.07 -0.12 -1.64
C ALA A 155 -21.19 1.09 -0.70
N HIS A 156 -20.10 1.82 -0.46
CA HIS A 156 -20.06 2.93 0.48
C HIS A 156 -19.89 4.31 -0.19
N ALA A 157 -19.67 4.35 -1.50
CA ALA A 157 -19.65 5.61 -2.25
C ALA A 157 -21.08 6.15 -2.43
N VAL A 158 -21.23 7.47 -2.37
CA VAL A 158 -22.49 8.17 -2.65
C VAL A 158 -22.30 8.97 -3.94
N ASP A 159 -23.09 8.71 -4.95
CA ASP A 159 -22.98 9.34 -6.27
C ASP A 159 -21.55 9.28 -6.84
N TYR A 160 -20.91 8.11 -6.67
CA TYR A 160 -19.50 7.86 -7.02
C TYR A 160 -18.47 8.67 -6.23
N ILE A 161 -18.86 9.46 -5.25
CA ILE A 161 -17.94 10.14 -4.34
C ILE A 161 -17.59 9.20 -3.19
N TRP A 162 -16.30 8.91 -3.04
CA TRP A 162 -15.76 8.08 -1.98
C TRP A 162 -15.22 8.93 -0.84
N ASN A 163 -15.80 8.81 0.35
CA ASN A 163 -15.31 9.45 1.57
C ASN A 163 -15.86 8.70 2.79
N TYR A 164 -15.19 7.63 3.21
CA TYR A 164 -15.68 6.70 4.21
C TYR A 164 -14.90 6.85 5.52
N LYS A 165 -15.59 7.19 6.63
CA LYS A 165 -15.00 7.30 7.98
C LYS A 165 -13.70 8.11 8.01
N LEU A 166 -12.67 7.59 8.74
CA LEU A 166 -11.35 8.22 8.80
C LEU A 166 -10.64 8.12 7.43
N GLN A 167 -10.22 9.26 6.93
CA GLN A 167 -9.35 9.36 5.78
C GLN A 167 -8.11 10.16 6.15
N PHE A 168 -6.94 9.74 5.67
CA PHE A 168 -5.70 10.49 5.89
C PHE A 168 -5.54 11.62 4.87
N GLY A 169 -6.15 11.48 3.70
CA GLY A 169 -6.15 12.52 2.66
C GLY A 169 -4.74 12.88 2.20
N ASP A 170 -4.51 14.17 2.05
CA ASP A 170 -3.19 14.76 1.75
C ASP A 170 -2.37 14.83 3.04
N TRP A 171 -1.82 13.67 3.45
CA TRP A 171 -1.17 13.45 4.73
C TRP A 171 0.23 14.08 4.79
N VAL A 172 0.51 14.81 5.87
CA VAL A 172 1.81 15.48 6.11
C VAL A 172 2.19 16.44 4.97
N ALA A 173 1.21 17.09 4.38
CA ALA A 173 1.41 18.06 3.31
C ALA A 173 2.14 19.33 3.82
N LEU A 174 2.90 19.97 2.94
CA LEU A 174 3.67 21.17 3.27
C LEU A 174 2.80 22.41 3.53
N ASP A 175 1.54 22.38 3.10
CA ASP A 175 0.53 23.42 3.30
C ASP A 175 -0.44 23.10 4.45
N ALA A 176 -0.15 22.06 5.25
CA ALA A 176 -0.92 21.76 6.45
C ALA A 176 -0.84 22.94 7.45
N GLU A 177 -1.94 23.22 8.11
CA GLU A 177 -1.97 24.19 9.21
C GLU A 177 -1.05 23.76 10.35
N GLU A 178 -0.53 24.73 11.11
CA GLU A 178 0.35 24.46 12.24
C GLU A 178 -0.33 23.51 13.26
N GLY A 179 0.34 22.39 13.54
CA GLY A 179 -0.17 21.35 14.44
C GLY A 179 -1.14 20.35 13.78
N SER A 180 -1.41 20.48 12.49
CA SER A 180 -2.17 19.52 11.68
C SER A 180 -1.24 18.65 10.85
N TYR A 181 -1.68 17.40 10.60
CA TYR A 181 -1.06 16.52 9.60
C TYR A 181 -1.83 16.53 8.26
N PHE A 182 -3.01 17.15 8.21
CA PHE A 182 -3.88 17.16 7.04
C PHE A 182 -3.60 18.38 6.18
N GLY A 183 -3.33 18.16 4.90
CA GLY A 183 -3.16 19.22 3.90
C GLY A 183 -4.47 19.87 3.49
N ALA A 184 -4.37 20.87 2.62
CA ALA A 184 -5.52 21.66 2.14
C ALA A 184 -6.39 20.92 1.12
N THR A 185 -5.90 19.81 0.52
CA THR A 185 -6.68 19.06 -0.47
C THR A 185 -7.88 18.39 0.20
N PRO A 186 -9.12 18.61 -0.27
CA PRO A 186 -10.30 17.98 0.30
C PRO A 186 -10.23 16.44 0.24
N ASN A 187 -10.64 15.78 1.34
CA ASN A 187 -10.61 14.31 1.43
C ASN A 187 -11.46 13.61 0.36
N ASP A 188 -12.65 14.14 0.06
CA ASP A 188 -13.53 13.59 -0.95
C ASP A 188 -12.89 13.59 -2.35
N LEU A 189 -12.13 14.63 -2.69
CA LEU A 189 -11.35 14.69 -3.94
C LEU A 189 -10.25 13.62 -3.95
N THR A 190 -9.41 13.58 -2.91
CA THR A 190 -8.30 12.63 -2.83
C THR A 190 -8.81 11.19 -2.86
N CYS A 191 -9.82 10.89 -2.05
CA CYS A 191 -10.40 9.55 -1.93
C CYS A 191 -11.06 9.11 -3.24
N THR A 192 -11.84 9.99 -3.89
CA THR A 192 -12.50 9.66 -5.15
C THR A 192 -11.49 9.48 -6.29
N ALA A 193 -10.39 10.23 -6.30
CA ALA A 193 -9.31 10.03 -7.26
C ALA A 193 -8.67 8.64 -7.11
N TYR A 194 -8.43 8.18 -5.87
CA TYR A 194 -7.92 6.82 -5.62
C TYR A 194 -8.96 5.74 -5.97
N TYR A 195 -10.24 5.97 -5.69
CA TYR A 195 -11.31 5.05 -6.11
C TYR A 195 -11.32 4.88 -7.63
N ALA A 196 -11.30 5.97 -8.39
CA ALA A 196 -11.24 5.92 -9.85
C ALA A 196 -9.95 5.25 -10.36
N TYR A 197 -8.81 5.56 -9.74
CA TYR A 197 -7.52 4.97 -10.12
C TYR A 197 -7.49 3.45 -9.86
N SER A 198 -7.86 3.01 -8.67
CA SER A 198 -7.87 1.59 -8.30
C SER A 198 -8.88 0.80 -9.13
N THR A 199 -10.07 1.34 -9.40
CA THR A 199 -11.04 0.72 -10.31
C THR A 199 -10.44 0.56 -11.71
N GLY A 200 -9.82 1.61 -12.25
CA GLY A 200 -9.17 1.53 -13.56
C GLY A 200 -8.01 0.51 -13.62
N LEU A 201 -7.26 0.32 -12.53
CA LEU A 201 -6.26 -0.74 -12.44
C LEU A 201 -6.91 -2.13 -12.36
N PHE A 202 -7.98 -2.28 -11.60
CA PHE A 202 -8.69 -3.55 -11.48
C PHE A 202 -9.27 -4.00 -12.82
N VAL A 203 -9.83 -3.09 -13.62
CA VAL A 203 -10.26 -3.36 -14.99
C VAL A 203 -9.12 -3.94 -15.82
N LYS A 204 -7.93 -3.32 -15.79
CA LYS A 204 -6.74 -3.83 -16.50
C LYS A 204 -6.32 -5.22 -16.01
N MET A 205 -6.44 -5.50 -14.73
CA MET A 205 -6.15 -6.81 -14.14
C MET A 205 -7.20 -7.85 -14.56
N ALA A 206 -8.48 -7.47 -14.62
CA ALA A 206 -9.54 -8.33 -15.12
C ALA A 206 -9.30 -8.74 -16.57
N HIS A 207 -8.96 -7.80 -17.45
CA HIS A 207 -8.53 -8.12 -18.83
C HIS A 207 -7.31 -9.05 -18.88
N ALA A 208 -6.27 -8.78 -18.06
CA ALA A 208 -5.08 -9.63 -18.00
C ALA A 208 -5.41 -11.08 -17.58
N LEU A 209 -6.48 -11.26 -16.79
CA LEU A 209 -7.01 -12.56 -16.33
C LEU A 209 -8.04 -13.17 -17.27
N GLY A 210 -8.46 -12.48 -18.33
CA GLY A 210 -9.52 -12.92 -19.26
C GLY A 210 -10.92 -12.87 -18.67
N LYS A 211 -11.17 -11.99 -17.70
CA LYS A 211 -12.47 -11.79 -17.02
C LYS A 211 -13.18 -10.57 -17.62
N GLU A 212 -13.59 -10.68 -18.88
CA GLU A 212 -14.12 -9.57 -19.66
C GLU A 212 -15.49 -9.04 -19.13
N ASP A 213 -16.30 -9.91 -18.57
CA ASP A 213 -17.57 -9.58 -17.91
C ASP A 213 -17.36 -8.67 -16.69
N VAL A 214 -16.36 -8.97 -15.87
CA VAL A 214 -15.98 -8.17 -14.71
C VAL A 214 -15.35 -6.84 -15.12
N ALA A 215 -14.58 -6.83 -16.23
CA ALA A 215 -13.99 -5.61 -16.75
C ALA A 215 -15.03 -4.64 -17.34
N ALA A 216 -16.18 -5.13 -17.77
CA ALA A 216 -17.27 -4.34 -18.34
C ALA A 216 -18.26 -3.80 -17.27
N GLU A 217 -18.27 -4.37 -16.08
CA GLU A 217 -19.09 -3.94 -14.93
C GLU A 217 -18.56 -2.62 -14.33
#